data_32deb1ce8c8b86082f631574652281f3
#
_entry.id   32deb1ce8c8b86082f631574652281f3
#
_cell.length_a   1.000
_cell.length_b   1.000
_cell.length_c   1.000
_cell.angle_alpha   90.00
_cell.angle_beta   90.00
_cell.angle_gamma   90.00
#
_symmetry.space_group_name_H-M   'P 1'
#
loop_
_entity.id
_entity.type
_entity.pdbx_description
1 polymer ?
#
loop_
_entity_poly.entity_id
_entity_poly.type
_entity_poly.pdbx_seq_one_letter_code
_entity_poly.pdbx_strand_id
1 'polypeptide(L)'
;LTPGTEAPAEMNNYLEFYASEADADLESIGATPDYSALWMAENCNGTLHNLYTLRGAQVRDAKAWSDFLIQTLSLWPDAEVVFQAHNWPRVNAVNKENAVNEYLFRTAAAYKYLNDQCLLYMNQGFKPDEIAEKVRLPKPLECTPYLRPYYGTLKHNARAVYQRYLGWYDANPVHLDPLPEKERAEKYVRFMQKAGGNIKG
;
A
#
# COMPACT_ATOMS: atom_id res chain seq x y z
N LEU A 1 16.51 -5.10 -0.98
CA LEU A 1 15.80 -4.55 0.17
C LEU A 1 14.91 -3.39 -0.26
N THR A 2 13.73 -3.32 0.34
CA THR A 2 12.69 -2.31 0.05
C THR A 2 12.24 -1.62 1.35
N PRO A 3 13.14 -0.88 2.02
CA PRO A 3 12.87 -0.26 3.31
C PRO A 3 11.76 0.79 3.21
N GLY A 4 10.88 0.82 4.22
CA GLY A 4 9.75 1.76 4.27
C GLY A 4 8.49 1.28 3.57
N THR A 5 8.48 0.06 3.01
CA THR A 5 7.30 -0.63 2.49
C THR A 5 6.57 -1.36 3.64
N GLU A 6 6.25 -2.65 3.51
CA GLU A 6 5.52 -3.38 4.56
C GLU A 6 6.32 -3.49 5.86
N ALA A 7 7.61 -3.81 5.76
CA ALA A 7 8.52 -3.91 6.88
C ALA A 7 9.85 -3.19 6.61
N PRO A 8 10.60 -2.82 7.67
CA PRO A 8 11.91 -2.16 7.50
C PRO A 8 12.95 -3.01 6.76
N ALA A 9 12.82 -4.32 6.82
CA ALA A 9 13.73 -5.27 6.19
C ALA A 9 13.06 -6.07 5.06
N GLU A 10 12.00 -5.55 4.47
CA GLU A 10 11.33 -6.21 3.35
C GLU A 10 12.24 -6.28 2.13
N MET A 11 12.12 -7.37 1.37
CA MET A 11 12.93 -7.56 0.18
C MET A 11 12.13 -8.24 -0.93
N ASN A 12 12.46 -7.87 -2.16
CA ASN A 12 12.08 -8.61 -3.36
C ASN A 12 13.24 -9.52 -3.75
N ASN A 13 12.93 -10.68 -4.30
CA ASN A 13 13.92 -11.63 -4.82
C ASN A 13 13.56 -12.00 -6.25
N TYR A 14 14.58 -12.07 -7.09
CA TYR A 14 14.47 -12.64 -8.43
C TYR A 14 15.06 -14.06 -8.39
N LEU A 15 14.35 -14.99 -8.97
CA LEU A 15 14.68 -16.41 -8.99
C LEU A 15 14.69 -16.93 -10.44
N GLU A 16 15.72 -17.66 -10.78
CA GLU A 16 15.87 -18.35 -12.05
C GLU A 16 15.80 -19.85 -11.84
N PHE A 17 15.07 -20.53 -12.70
CA PHE A 17 14.88 -21.97 -12.64
C PHE A 17 15.38 -22.60 -13.93
N TYR A 18 16.19 -23.64 -13.78
CA TYR A 18 16.78 -24.38 -14.88
C TYR A 18 16.30 -25.85 -14.83
N ALA A 19 15.84 -26.39 -15.94
CA ALA A 19 15.27 -27.77 -16.00
C ALA A 19 16.31 -28.87 -15.84
N SER A 20 17.60 -28.62 -16.11
CA SER A 20 18.64 -29.58 -15.90
C SER A 20 19.22 -29.51 -14.51
N GLU A 21 19.18 -30.61 -13.75
CA GLU A 21 19.81 -30.75 -12.44
C GLU A 21 21.37 -30.75 -12.49
N ALA A 22 21.95 -30.60 -13.68
CA ALA A 22 23.38 -30.64 -13.86
C ALA A 22 24.02 -29.26 -13.61
N ASP A 23 24.70 -29.16 -12.50
CA ASP A 23 25.75 -28.23 -12.15
C ASP A 23 25.39 -26.80 -11.75
N ALA A 24 25.89 -26.46 -10.58
CA ALA A 24 25.81 -25.18 -9.88
C ALA A 24 26.48 -23.99 -10.60
N ASP A 25 26.78 -24.09 -11.89
CA ASP A 25 27.55 -23.09 -12.63
C ASP A 25 26.92 -22.71 -13.99
N LEU A 26 25.60 -22.91 -14.12
CA LEU A 26 24.86 -22.62 -15.36
C LEU A 26 24.94 -21.13 -15.78
N GLU A 27 24.98 -20.22 -14.82
CA GLU A 27 25.14 -18.80 -15.08
C GLU A 27 26.52 -18.49 -15.71
N SER A 28 27.58 -19.20 -15.29
CA SER A 28 28.94 -18.98 -15.79
C SER A 28 29.12 -19.42 -17.25
N ILE A 29 28.29 -20.35 -17.74
CA ILE A 29 28.31 -20.83 -19.12
C ILE A 29 27.28 -20.15 -20.03
N GLY A 30 26.58 -19.14 -19.52
CA GLY A 30 25.59 -18.34 -20.26
C GLY A 30 24.31 -19.13 -20.61
N ALA A 31 23.94 -20.12 -19.80
CA ALA A 31 22.66 -20.81 -19.96
C ALA A 31 21.49 -19.85 -19.74
N THR A 32 20.43 -19.96 -20.53
CA THR A 32 19.18 -19.24 -20.32
C THR A 32 18.30 -20.01 -19.35
N PRO A 33 17.69 -19.34 -18.34
CA PRO A 33 16.74 -20.00 -17.45
C PRO A 33 15.48 -20.45 -18.22
N ASP A 34 14.91 -21.59 -17.82
CA ASP A 34 13.64 -22.06 -18.36
C ASP A 34 12.46 -21.25 -17.85
N TYR A 35 12.56 -20.77 -16.60
CA TYR A 35 11.57 -19.92 -15.98
C TYR A 35 12.23 -18.88 -15.10
N SER A 36 11.60 -17.70 -15.00
CA SER A 36 11.98 -16.64 -14.08
C SER A 36 10.81 -16.19 -13.23
N ALA A 37 11.07 -15.97 -11.95
CA ALA A 37 10.04 -15.56 -11.01
C ALA A 37 10.50 -14.45 -10.07
N LEU A 38 9.57 -13.59 -9.70
CA LEU A 38 9.74 -12.54 -8.69
C LEU A 38 9.00 -12.93 -7.41
N TRP A 39 9.71 -13.03 -6.30
CA TRP A 39 9.13 -12.99 -4.97
C TRP A 39 9.03 -11.54 -4.52
N MET A 40 7.80 -11.06 -4.29
CA MET A 40 7.53 -9.66 -3.98
C MET A 40 7.12 -9.43 -2.53
N ALA A 41 7.26 -10.42 -1.67
CA ALA A 41 6.82 -10.37 -0.27
C ALA A 41 5.41 -9.76 -0.15
N GLU A 42 5.24 -8.58 0.42
CA GLU A 42 3.96 -7.86 0.47
C GLU A 42 3.91 -6.62 -0.41
N ASN A 43 4.99 -6.36 -1.16
CA ASN A 43 5.08 -5.16 -2.01
C ASN A 43 4.09 -5.16 -3.18
N CYS A 44 3.62 -6.33 -3.61
CA CYS A 44 2.65 -6.45 -4.67
C CYS A 44 1.65 -7.56 -4.34
N ASN A 45 0.50 -7.20 -3.86
CA ASN A 45 -0.57 -8.13 -3.46
C ASN A 45 -1.75 -8.12 -4.44
N GLY A 46 -2.56 -9.16 -4.40
CA GLY A 46 -3.79 -9.24 -5.17
C GLY A 46 -4.91 -8.30 -4.70
N THR A 47 -4.63 -7.41 -3.76
CA THR A 47 -5.51 -6.36 -3.25
C THR A 47 -4.69 -5.12 -2.90
N LEU A 48 -5.35 -3.97 -2.77
CA LEU A 48 -4.68 -2.77 -2.24
C LEU A 48 -4.22 -3.03 -0.80
N HIS A 49 -2.93 -2.89 -0.55
CA HIS A 49 -2.36 -3.05 0.78
C HIS A 49 -2.54 -1.78 1.63
N ASN A 50 -2.58 -1.93 2.95
CA ASN A 50 -2.61 -0.78 3.83
C ASN A 50 -1.22 -0.12 3.95
N LEU A 51 -1.21 1.20 4.11
CA LEU A 51 -0.02 1.99 4.42
C LEU A 51 0.20 2.17 5.92
N TYR A 52 -0.81 1.88 6.73
CA TYR A 52 -0.72 1.87 8.18
C TYR A 52 -1.58 0.73 8.74
N THR A 53 -0.95 -0.15 9.49
CA THR A 53 -1.66 -1.28 10.11
C THR A 53 -2.26 -0.89 11.45
N LEU A 54 -3.51 -1.31 11.70
CA LEU A 54 -4.26 -0.96 12.92
C LEU A 54 -3.68 -1.58 14.20
N ARG A 55 -2.88 -2.64 14.09
CA ARG A 55 -2.16 -3.21 15.24
C ARG A 55 -1.00 -2.34 15.74
N GLY A 56 -0.62 -1.30 15.00
CA GLY A 56 0.50 -0.42 15.28
C GLY A 56 1.78 -0.84 14.54
N ALA A 57 2.33 0.10 13.81
CA ALA A 57 3.63 0.04 13.14
C ALA A 57 4.03 1.45 12.69
N GLN A 58 5.22 1.60 12.15
CA GLN A 58 5.56 2.83 11.43
C GLN A 58 4.68 2.97 10.19
N VAL A 59 4.30 4.21 9.87
CA VAL A 59 3.57 4.50 8.62
C VAL A 59 4.49 4.21 7.44
N ARG A 60 4.01 3.41 6.51
CA ARG A 60 4.72 2.99 5.30
C ARG A 60 4.82 4.13 4.30
N ASP A 61 5.85 4.08 3.48
CA ASP A 61 6.14 5.11 2.48
C ASP A 61 5.54 4.73 1.13
N ALA A 62 4.41 5.34 0.76
CA ALA A 62 3.75 5.07 -0.51
C ALA A 62 4.61 5.43 -1.72
N LYS A 63 5.42 6.51 -1.61
CA LYS A 63 6.32 6.90 -2.69
C LYS A 63 7.46 5.90 -2.85
N ALA A 64 8.17 5.56 -1.78
CA ALA A 64 9.23 4.56 -1.82
C ALA A 64 8.70 3.19 -2.29
N TRP A 65 7.50 2.81 -1.86
CA TRP A 65 6.85 1.59 -2.32
C TRP A 65 6.68 1.57 -3.84
N SER A 66 6.17 2.66 -4.42
CA SER A 66 6.07 2.81 -5.87
C SER A 66 7.44 2.76 -6.55
N ASP A 67 8.43 3.48 -6.02
CA ASP A 67 9.78 3.56 -6.59
C ASP A 67 10.43 2.16 -6.64
N PHE A 68 10.29 1.35 -5.58
CA PHE A 68 10.81 -0.02 -5.57
C PHE A 68 10.13 -0.96 -6.58
N LEU A 69 8.83 -0.80 -6.78
CA LEU A 69 8.12 -1.56 -7.82
C LEU A 69 8.60 -1.19 -9.23
N ILE A 70 8.82 0.09 -9.50
CA ILE A 70 9.37 0.56 -10.77
C ILE A 70 10.83 0.09 -10.94
N GLN A 71 11.62 0.13 -9.87
CA GLN A 71 12.98 -0.40 -9.88
C GLN A 71 12.99 -1.91 -10.20
N THR A 72 12.10 -2.68 -9.59
CA THR A 72 11.93 -4.11 -9.86
C THR A 72 11.63 -4.36 -11.33
N LEU A 73 10.71 -3.60 -11.93
CA LEU A 73 10.40 -3.66 -13.37
C LEU A 73 11.62 -3.36 -14.26
N SER A 74 12.44 -2.39 -13.84
CA SER A 74 13.64 -2.00 -14.60
C SER A 74 14.76 -3.06 -14.52
N LEU A 75 14.86 -3.74 -13.38
CA LEU A 75 15.89 -4.74 -13.14
C LEU A 75 15.52 -6.10 -13.79
N TRP A 76 14.25 -6.45 -13.78
CA TRP A 76 13.78 -7.77 -14.22
C TRP A 76 12.52 -7.65 -15.10
N PRO A 77 12.66 -7.04 -16.30
CA PRO A 77 11.53 -6.80 -17.19
C PRO A 77 10.93 -8.09 -17.80
N ASP A 78 11.72 -9.14 -17.84
CA ASP A 78 11.36 -10.41 -18.48
C ASP A 78 10.84 -11.46 -17.49
N ALA A 79 10.58 -11.08 -16.23
CA ALA A 79 10.01 -11.99 -15.25
C ALA A 79 8.66 -12.53 -15.69
N GLU A 80 8.52 -13.86 -15.66
CA GLU A 80 7.33 -14.57 -16.17
C GLU A 80 6.29 -14.82 -15.09
N VAL A 81 6.74 -14.92 -13.84
CA VAL A 81 5.90 -15.20 -12.68
C VAL A 81 6.17 -14.18 -11.60
N VAL A 82 5.12 -13.73 -10.94
CA VAL A 82 5.22 -12.99 -9.68
C VAL A 82 4.38 -13.68 -8.62
N PHE A 83 4.99 -13.90 -7.46
CA PHE A 83 4.31 -14.45 -6.30
C PHE A 83 4.64 -13.64 -5.04
N GLN A 84 3.76 -13.71 -4.05
CA GLN A 84 3.76 -12.82 -2.90
C GLN A 84 3.21 -13.53 -1.65
N ALA A 85 3.29 -12.86 -0.49
CA ALA A 85 2.83 -13.42 0.78
C ALA A 85 1.31 -13.68 0.83
N HIS A 86 0.52 -12.91 0.08
CA HIS A 86 -0.94 -13.02 0.05
C HIS A 86 -1.45 -13.16 -1.39
N ASN A 87 -2.52 -13.94 -1.56
CA ASN A 87 -3.18 -14.21 -2.82
C ASN A 87 -2.39 -15.16 -3.75
N TRP A 88 -2.99 -15.46 -4.90
CA TRP A 88 -2.42 -16.37 -5.89
C TRP A 88 -1.30 -15.72 -6.71
N PRO A 89 -0.31 -16.50 -7.14
CA PRO A 89 0.69 -16.03 -8.10
C PRO A 89 0.03 -15.49 -9.37
N ARG A 90 0.76 -14.63 -10.06
CA ARG A 90 0.41 -14.16 -11.42
C ARG A 90 1.48 -14.60 -12.39
N VAL A 91 1.02 -15.04 -13.55
CA VAL A 91 1.87 -15.62 -14.58
C VAL A 91 1.57 -14.91 -15.89
N ASN A 92 2.60 -14.68 -16.70
CA ASN A 92 2.41 -14.33 -18.10
C ASN A 92 1.76 -15.52 -18.82
N ALA A 93 0.71 -15.27 -19.58
CA ALA A 93 0.00 -16.28 -20.33
C ALA A 93 0.21 -16.06 -21.84
N VAL A 94 0.04 -17.10 -22.62
CA VAL A 94 0.23 -17.08 -24.09
C VAL A 94 -0.49 -15.91 -24.78
N ASN A 95 -1.62 -15.45 -24.21
CA ASN A 95 -2.40 -14.33 -24.75
C ASN A 95 -2.24 -13.03 -23.93
N LYS A 96 -1.32 -13.00 -22.96
CA LYS A 96 -1.09 -11.86 -22.09
C LYS A 96 0.36 -11.82 -21.60
N GLU A 97 1.26 -11.61 -22.52
CA GLU A 97 2.73 -11.67 -22.31
C GLU A 97 3.25 -10.68 -21.27
N ASN A 98 2.55 -9.58 -20.99
CA ASN A 98 2.97 -8.54 -20.06
C ASN A 98 2.14 -8.48 -18.76
N ALA A 99 1.50 -9.58 -18.37
CA ALA A 99 0.62 -9.58 -17.20
C ALA A 99 1.35 -9.27 -15.89
N VAL A 100 2.58 -9.76 -15.72
CA VAL A 100 3.45 -9.51 -14.58
C VAL A 100 3.85 -8.04 -14.53
N ASN A 101 4.36 -7.51 -15.62
CA ASN A 101 4.79 -6.10 -15.69
C ASN A 101 3.61 -5.15 -15.50
N GLU A 102 2.46 -5.43 -16.09
CA GLU A 102 1.24 -4.64 -15.89
C GLU A 102 0.81 -4.63 -14.42
N TYR A 103 0.91 -5.78 -13.76
CA TYR A 103 0.57 -5.92 -12.35
C TYR A 103 1.45 -5.05 -11.43
N LEU A 104 2.77 -5.12 -11.60
CA LEU A 104 3.72 -4.29 -10.85
C LEU A 104 3.51 -2.81 -11.16
N PHE A 105 3.41 -2.47 -12.44
CA PHE A 105 3.26 -1.08 -12.90
C PHE A 105 1.99 -0.42 -12.36
N ARG A 106 0.83 -1.09 -12.47
CA ARG A 106 -0.43 -0.53 -11.95
C ARG A 106 -0.43 -0.41 -10.44
N THR A 107 0.21 -1.35 -9.74
CA THR A 107 0.37 -1.27 -8.28
C THR A 107 1.24 -0.07 -7.90
N ALA A 108 2.38 0.10 -8.56
CA ALA A 108 3.25 1.28 -8.40
C ALA A 108 2.50 2.59 -8.68
N ALA A 109 1.78 2.65 -9.79
CA ALA A 109 1.00 3.81 -10.19
C ALA A 109 -0.07 4.19 -9.17
N ALA A 110 -0.73 3.21 -8.54
CA ALA A 110 -1.74 3.46 -7.52
C ALA A 110 -1.13 4.11 -6.27
N TYR A 111 0.00 3.59 -5.77
CA TYR A 111 0.68 4.18 -4.60
C TYR A 111 1.27 5.55 -4.90
N LYS A 112 1.89 5.73 -6.07
CA LYS A 112 2.42 7.02 -6.51
C LYS A 112 1.31 8.06 -6.62
N TYR A 113 0.22 7.71 -7.29
CA TYR A 113 -0.94 8.60 -7.45
C TYR A 113 -1.53 9.00 -6.10
N LEU A 114 -1.74 8.03 -5.21
CA LEU A 114 -2.25 8.29 -3.86
C LEU A 114 -1.34 9.26 -3.09
N ASN A 115 -0.04 9.00 -3.10
CA ASN A 115 0.94 9.87 -2.45
C ASN A 115 0.86 11.31 -2.98
N ASP A 116 0.92 11.47 -4.29
CA ASP A 116 0.96 12.77 -4.94
C ASP A 116 -0.34 13.57 -4.76
N GLN A 117 -1.49 12.89 -4.82
CA GLN A 117 -2.78 13.54 -4.54
C GLN A 117 -2.90 13.98 -3.08
N CYS A 118 -2.43 13.17 -2.14
CA CYS A 118 -2.41 13.58 -0.73
C CYS A 118 -1.50 14.80 -0.53
N LEU A 119 -0.30 14.82 -1.10
CA LEU A 119 0.61 15.96 -1.03
C LEU A 119 0.00 17.21 -1.66
N LEU A 120 -0.66 17.09 -2.80
CA LEU A 120 -1.37 18.20 -3.44
C LEU A 120 -2.40 18.81 -2.50
N TYR A 121 -3.25 18.00 -1.89
CA TYR A 121 -4.28 18.48 -0.96
C TYR A 121 -3.69 19.01 0.35
N MET A 122 -2.63 18.39 0.89
CA MET A 122 -1.93 18.91 2.07
C MET A 122 -1.37 20.32 1.81
N ASN A 123 -0.77 20.54 0.64
CA ASN A 123 -0.26 21.86 0.24
C ASN A 123 -1.39 22.90 0.03
N GLN A 124 -2.60 22.48 -0.18
CA GLN A 124 -3.81 23.32 -0.22
C GLN A 124 -4.44 23.54 1.16
N GLY A 125 -3.87 22.97 2.23
CA GLY A 125 -4.34 23.13 3.60
C GLY A 125 -5.49 22.20 4.00
N PHE A 126 -5.80 21.17 3.22
CA PHE A 126 -6.83 20.18 3.58
C PHE A 126 -6.39 19.28 4.74
N LYS A 127 -7.31 18.96 5.63
CA LYS A 127 -7.13 18.07 6.77
C LYS A 127 -7.22 16.60 6.35
N PRO A 128 -6.70 15.65 7.16
CA PRO A 128 -6.64 14.24 6.78
C PRO A 128 -7.99 13.63 6.40
N ASP A 129 -9.06 13.99 7.12
CA ASP A 129 -10.39 13.48 6.81
C ASP A 129 -10.95 14.05 5.51
N GLU A 130 -10.71 15.33 5.24
CA GLU A 130 -11.11 15.99 4.00
C GLU A 130 -10.37 15.37 2.80
N ILE A 131 -9.07 15.10 2.95
CA ILE A 131 -8.26 14.43 1.92
C ILE A 131 -8.80 13.03 1.66
N ALA A 132 -9.12 12.28 2.71
CA ALA A 132 -9.68 10.93 2.59
C ALA A 132 -11.01 10.90 1.83
N GLU A 133 -11.81 11.98 1.93
CA GLU A 133 -13.06 12.11 1.18
C GLU A 133 -12.85 12.61 -0.27
N LYS A 134 -11.72 13.25 -0.57
CA LYS A 134 -11.44 13.82 -1.91
C LYS A 134 -10.68 12.86 -2.82
N VAL A 135 -9.73 12.11 -2.29
CA VAL A 135 -8.88 11.24 -3.11
C VAL A 135 -9.69 10.13 -3.77
N ARG A 136 -9.53 10.00 -5.08
CA ARG A 136 -10.12 8.94 -5.91
C ARG A 136 -9.06 8.44 -6.89
N LEU A 137 -9.01 7.15 -7.11
CA LEU A 137 -8.15 6.62 -8.17
C LEU A 137 -8.74 6.99 -9.55
N PRO A 138 -7.90 7.26 -10.54
CA PRO A 138 -8.38 7.40 -11.93
C PRO A 138 -8.97 6.08 -12.40
N LYS A 139 -9.94 6.15 -13.31
CA LYS A 139 -10.70 5.01 -13.83
C LYS A 139 -9.86 3.77 -14.18
N PRO A 140 -8.72 3.89 -14.89
CA PRO A 140 -7.91 2.73 -15.22
C PRO A 140 -7.37 1.98 -14.00
N LEU A 141 -7.09 2.68 -12.91
CA LEU A 141 -6.62 2.08 -11.66
C LEU A 141 -7.81 1.61 -10.80
N GLU A 142 -8.88 2.39 -10.73
CA GLU A 142 -10.09 2.05 -9.96
C GLU A 142 -10.72 0.73 -10.43
N CYS A 143 -10.74 0.50 -11.76
CA CYS A 143 -11.27 -0.71 -12.36
C CYS A 143 -10.32 -1.91 -12.29
N THR A 144 -9.11 -1.75 -11.76
CA THR A 144 -8.12 -2.82 -11.66
C THR A 144 -8.47 -3.79 -10.52
N PRO A 145 -8.69 -5.09 -10.79
CA PRO A 145 -9.18 -6.04 -9.77
C PRO A 145 -8.28 -6.18 -8.55
N TYR A 146 -6.96 -6.15 -8.75
CA TYR A 146 -5.97 -6.29 -7.68
C TYR A 146 -5.62 -4.99 -6.95
N LEU A 147 -6.32 -3.90 -7.24
CA LEU A 147 -6.27 -2.64 -6.48
C LEU A 147 -7.54 -2.41 -5.66
N ARG A 148 -8.41 -3.40 -5.57
CA ARG A 148 -9.63 -3.32 -4.77
C ARG A 148 -9.33 -3.22 -3.28
N PRO A 149 -10.14 -2.46 -2.52
CA PRO A 149 -9.88 -2.14 -1.12
C PRO A 149 -10.37 -3.24 -0.16
N TYR A 150 -9.90 -4.47 -0.33
CA TYR A 150 -10.28 -5.57 0.55
C TYR A 150 -9.44 -5.65 1.82
N TYR A 151 -8.21 -5.15 1.80
CA TYR A 151 -7.29 -5.14 2.94
C TYR A 151 -6.89 -3.73 3.35
N GLY A 152 -6.33 -2.94 2.45
CA GLY A 152 -6.17 -1.50 2.61
C GLY A 152 -7.33 -0.77 1.93
N THR A 153 -7.65 0.44 2.36
CA THR A 153 -8.61 1.30 1.70
C THR A 153 -7.98 2.63 1.30
N LEU A 154 -8.49 3.23 0.24
CA LEU A 154 -7.98 4.50 -0.23
C LEU A 154 -8.08 5.59 0.85
N LYS A 155 -9.20 5.61 1.59
CA LYS A 155 -9.44 6.56 2.69
C LYS A 155 -8.45 6.39 3.84
N HIS A 156 -8.23 5.16 4.29
CA HIS A 156 -7.27 4.89 5.37
C HIS A 156 -5.84 5.17 4.92
N ASN A 157 -5.50 4.80 3.69
CA ASN A 157 -4.19 5.06 3.12
C ASN A 157 -3.93 6.56 2.94
N ALA A 158 -4.94 7.35 2.57
CA ALA A 158 -4.81 8.81 2.50
C ALA A 158 -4.48 9.44 3.87
N ARG A 159 -5.16 9.00 4.93
CA ARG A 159 -4.82 9.41 6.31
C ARG A 159 -3.42 8.97 6.72
N ALA A 160 -3.01 7.79 6.32
CA ALA A 160 -1.66 7.28 6.56
C ALA A 160 -0.59 8.14 5.87
N VAL A 161 -0.79 8.52 4.62
CA VAL A 161 0.11 9.45 3.92
C VAL A 161 0.19 10.79 4.65
N TYR A 162 -0.95 11.35 5.06
CA TYR A 162 -0.96 12.59 5.85
C TYR A 162 -0.13 12.45 7.12
N GLN A 163 -0.37 11.38 7.90
CA GLN A 163 0.35 11.14 9.15
C GLN A 163 1.85 10.98 8.94
N ARG A 164 2.26 10.36 7.83
CA ARG A 164 3.68 10.20 7.51
C ARG A 164 4.40 11.53 7.31
N TYR A 165 3.76 12.49 6.64
CA TYR A 165 4.38 13.79 6.32
C TYR A 165 4.17 14.86 7.39
N LEU A 166 2.98 14.90 8.01
CA LEU A 166 2.56 15.98 8.93
C LEU A 166 2.32 15.50 10.37
N GLY A 167 2.37 14.20 10.62
CA GLY A 167 2.12 13.63 11.95
C GLY A 167 0.63 13.41 12.23
N TRP A 168 0.32 13.10 13.49
CA TRP A 168 -1.01 12.71 13.96
C TRP A 168 -1.98 13.88 14.12
N TYR A 169 -1.48 15.08 14.29
CA TYR A 169 -2.31 16.25 14.57
C TYR A 169 -2.99 16.78 13.30
N ASP A 170 -4.30 16.85 13.36
CA ASP A 170 -5.16 17.23 12.22
C ASP A 170 -5.44 18.74 12.12
N ALA A 171 -4.70 19.58 12.85
CA ALA A 171 -4.88 21.02 12.96
C ALA A 171 -6.26 21.44 13.57
N ASN A 172 -6.94 20.52 14.26
CA ASN A 172 -8.14 20.84 15.02
C ASN A 172 -7.80 20.96 16.52
N PRO A 173 -7.91 22.16 17.13
CA PRO A 173 -7.56 22.35 18.54
C PRO A 173 -8.30 21.44 19.52
N VAL A 174 -9.49 20.96 19.16
CA VAL A 174 -10.28 20.01 19.97
C VAL A 174 -9.56 18.66 20.12
N HIS A 175 -8.72 18.30 19.14
CA HIS A 175 -7.99 17.04 19.13
C HIS A 175 -6.57 17.15 19.71
N LEU A 176 -6.10 18.39 20.02
CA LEU A 176 -4.76 18.61 20.54
C LEU A 176 -4.58 18.07 21.96
N ASP A 177 -5.53 18.40 22.83
CA ASP A 177 -5.53 18.00 24.25
C ASP A 177 -6.94 17.58 24.68
N PRO A 178 -7.41 16.39 24.23
CA PRO A 178 -8.75 15.93 24.57
C PRO A 178 -8.83 15.56 26.04
N LEU A 179 -9.99 15.79 26.66
CA LEU A 179 -10.27 15.32 28.01
C LEU A 179 -10.06 13.79 28.12
N PRO A 180 -9.63 13.29 29.31
CA PRO A 180 -9.60 11.85 29.57
C PRO A 180 -10.94 11.20 29.19
N GLU A 181 -10.89 9.99 28.64
CA GLU A 181 -12.06 9.32 28.04
C GLU A 181 -13.26 9.27 28.98
N LYS A 182 -13.06 8.92 30.26
CA LYS A 182 -14.13 8.85 31.25
C LYS A 182 -14.78 10.21 31.46
N GLU A 183 -13.97 11.25 31.67
CA GLU A 183 -14.48 12.61 31.90
C GLU A 183 -15.20 13.16 30.66
N ARG A 184 -14.66 12.90 29.50
CA ARG A 184 -15.30 13.25 28.22
C ARG A 184 -16.64 12.58 28.05
N ALA A 185 -16.73 11.27 28.33
CA ALA A 185 -17.98 10.52 28.26
C ALA A 185 -19.03 11.04 29.24
N GLU A 186 -18.65 11.32 30.49
CA GLU A 186 -19.54 11.89 31.49
C GLU A 186 -20.07 13.27 31.08
N LYS A 187 -19.20 14.13 30.56
CA LYS A 187 -19.63 15.47 30.08
C LYS A 187 -20.54 15.36 28.87
N TYR A 188 -20.26 14.39 27.95
CA TYR A 188 -21.10 14.18 26.79
C TYR A 188 -22.50 13.69 27.18
N VAL A 189 -22.59 12.72 28.10
CA VAL A 189 -23.89 12.22 28.61
C VAL A 189 -24.68 13.38 29.27
N ARG A 190 -24.05 14.17 30.12
CA ARG A 190 -24.70 15.37 30.75
C ARG A 190 -25.19 16.37 29.71
N PHE A 191 -24.41 16.61 28.66
CA PHE A 191 -24.81 17.49 27.56
C PHE A 191 -26.06 16.96 26.85
N MET A 192 -26.06 15.68 26.50
CA MET A 192 -27.19 15.02 25.83
C MET A 192 -28.46 15.01 26.70
N GLN A 193 -28.33 14.78 28.00
CA GLN A 193 -29.46 14.86 28.95
C GLN A 193 -30.06 16.25 29.00
N LYS A 194 -29.24 17.31 29.06
CA LYS A 194 -29.70 18.71 29.03
C LYS A 194 -30.35 19.08 27.70
N ALA A 195 -29.92 18.49 26.60
CA ALA A 195 -30.50 18.65 25.26
C ALA A 195 -31.83 17.87 25.05
N GLY A 196 -32.37 17.24 26.09
CA GLY A 196 -33.63 16.49 26.04
C GLY A 196 -33.47 15.02 25.62
N GLY A 197 -32.25 14.53 25.56
CA GLY A 197 -31.95 13.09 25.28
C GLY A 197 -32.28 12.24 26.50
N ASN A 198 -33.14 11.22 26.33
CA ASN A 198 -33.43 10.24 27.37
C ASN A 198 -32.39 9.10 27.31
N ILE A 199 -31.19 9.34 27.87
CA ILE A 199 -30.14 8.33 27.98
C ILE A 199 -30.36 7.61 29.31
N LYS A 200 -30.89 6.41 29.27
CA LYS A 200 -30.90 5.50 30.43
C LYS A 200 -29.48 4.95 30.60
N GLY A 201 -28.91 5.12 31.79
CA GLY A 201 -27.63 4.56 32.18
C GLY A 201 -27.67 3.03 32.27
#